data_55898fc3760b8096195d4dce5468f3aa
#
_entry.id   55898fc3760b8096195d4dce5468f3aa
#
_cell.length_a   1.000
_cell.length_b   1.000
_cell.length_c   1.000
_cell.angle_alpha   90.00
_cell.angle_beta   90.00
_cell.angle_gamma   90.00
#
_symmetry.space_group_name_H-M   'P 1'
#
loop_
_entity.id
_entity.type
_entity.pdbx_description
1 polymer ?
#
loop_
_entity_poly.entity_id
_entity_poly.type
_entity_poly.pdbx_seq_one_letter_code
_entity_poly.pdbx_strand_id
1 'polypeptide(L)'
;MFRNIFLTSFIFFTTLCIAKNYEINVNFESGFEYKSQKEFVNQLQFSKSTREIDHLISSQDWIKDYSLRYKPFKKEVFISIRNRLPIFILNKEFFYDKELNKFSFDGSKKDLIMVQGPIDDVKEILKLIKVIESNSSIQFKIESIDYSYVNGWDVTSNKALIRFGKDLSEKRLNNFKDTVNYLFEISRIPSIIDVRYKDGVALKYGK
;
A
#
# COMPACT_ATOMS: atom_id res chain seq x y z
N MET A 1 31.99 -78.66 29.61
CA MET A 1 32.31 -77.20 29.71
C MET A 1 31.60 -76.48 28.58
N PHE A 2 30.36 -76.09 28.71
CA PHE A 2 29.59 -75.46 27.69
C PHE A 2 29.39 -73.99 28.11
N ARG A 3 29.93 -73.10 27.27
CA ARG A 3 29.82 -71.66 27.46
C ARG A 3 28.66 -71.09 26.62
N ASN A 4 27.59 -70.74 27.29
CA ASN A 4 26.40 -70.12 26.70
C ASN A 4 26.78 -68.68 26.26
N ILE A 5 26.71 -68.44 24.96
CA ILE A 5 26.81 -67.08 24.37
C ILE A 5 25.39 -66.53 24.31
N PHE A 6 25.09 -65.59 25.21
CA PHE A 6 23.89 -64.78 25.13
C PHE A 6 24.03 -63.72 24.03
N LEU A 7 23.35 -63.89 22.93
CA LEU A 7 23.22 -62.91 21.88
C LEU A 7 22.07 -61.97 22.26
N THR A 8 22.40 -60.83 22.82
CA THR A 8 21.42 -59.75 23.05
C THR A 8 21.20 -59.01 21.73
N SER A 9 20.07 -59.30 21.09
CA SER A 9 19.57 -58.56 19.92
C SER A 9 19.08 -57.23 20.37
N PHE A 10 19.85 -56.15 20.09
CA PHE A 10 19.44 -54.74 20.32
C PHE A 10 18.56 -54.33 19.13
N ILE A 11 17.23 -54.41 19.34
CA ILE A 11 16.26 -53.91 18.35
C ILE A 11 16.25 -52.39 18.49
N PHE A 12 16.95 -51.69 17.58
CA PHE A 12 16.78 -50.26 17.39
C PHE A 12 15.39 -50.00 16.83
N PHE A 13 14.46 -49.62 17.71
CA PHE A 13 13.22 -48.98 17.28
C PHE A 13 13.58 -47.56 16.81
N THR A 14 13.83 -47.39 15.55
CA THR A 14 13.80 -46.07 14.91
C THR A 14 12.36 -45.61 14.87
N THR A 15 11.92 -44.90 15.91
CA THR A 15 10.70 -44.12 15.82
C THR A 15 10.91 -43.09 14.73
N LEU A 16 10.32 -43.29 13.57
CA LEU A 16 10.11 -42.26 12.57
C LEU A 16 9.27 -41.16 13.24
N CYS A 17 9.94 -40.17 13.77
CA CYS A 17 9.32 -38.94 14.22
C CYS A 17 8.83 -38.22 12.97
N ILE A 18 7.60 -38.52 12.52
CA ILE A 18 6.93 -37.70 11.51
C ILE A 18 6.78 -36.33 12.16
N ALA A 19 7.62 -35.40 11.75
CA ALA A 19 7.56 -34.03 12.24
C ALA A 19 6.20 -33.47 11.82
N LYS A 20 5.25 -33.46 12.77
CA LYS A 20 3.94 -32.86 12.55
C LYS A 20 4.16 -31.38 12.21
N ASN A 21 3.76 -30.95 11.02
CA ASN A 21 3.78 -29.55 10.62
C ASN A 21 2.95 -28.72 11.62
N TYR A 22 3.28 -27.43 11.68
CA TYR A 22 2.47 -26.50 12.49
C TYR A 22 1.07 -26.39 11.91
N GLU A 23 0.08 -26.29 12.77
CA GLU A 23 -1.26 -25.84 12.42
C GLU A 23 -1.25 -24.30 12.43
N ILE A 24 -1.36 -23.69 11.26
CA ILE A 24 -1.19 -22.24 11.10
C ILE A 24 -2.57 -21.61 10.86
N ASN A 25 -2.95 -20.74 11.79
CA ASN A 25 -4.19 -19.97 11.75
C ASN A 25 -3.85 -18.52 11.44
N VAL A 26 -4.25 -18.03 10.26
CA VAL A 26 -4.01 -16.66 9.80
C VAL A 26 -5.29 -15.86 9.89
N ASN A 27 -5.22 -14.70 10.55
CA ASN A 27 -6.27 -13.71 10.63
C ASN A 27 -5.77 -12.37 10.04
N PHE A 28 -6.51 -11.82 9.09
CA PHE A 28 -6.26 -10.49 8.54
C PHE A 28 -7.15 -9.49 9.28
N GLU A 29 -6.55 -8.68 10.15
CA GLU A 29 -7.28 -7.74 11.02
C GLU A 29 -7.80 -6.53 10.27
N SER A 30 -6.97 -5.94 9.44
CA SER A 30 -7.28 -4.71 8.72
C SER A 30 -6.37 -4.52 7.53
N GLY A 31 -6.73 -3.55 6.68
CA GLY A 31 -6.02 -3.20 5.48
C GLY A 31 -6.70 -3.71 4.22
N PHE A 32 -6.03 -3.53 3.10
CA PHE A 32 -6.56 -3.91 1.80
C PHE A 32 -6.40 -5.43 1.57
N GLU A 33 -7.40 -6.06 0.93
CA GLU A 33 -7.35 -7.46 0.57
C GLU A 33 -6.59 -7.67 -0.74
N TYR A 34 -5.43 -8.35 -0.67
CA TYR A 34 -4.56 -8.66 -1.80
C TYR A 34 -4.94 -10.01 -2.41
N LYS A 35 -4.84 -10.14 -3.73
CA LYS A 35 -5.05 -11.42 -4.44
C LYS A 35 -4.03 -12.47 -4.03
N SER A 36 -2.80 -12.04 -3.76
CA SER A 36 -1.68 -12.87 -3.33
C SER A 36 -1.83 -13.47 -1.93
N GLN A 37 -2.79 -13.00 -1.12
CA GLN A 37 -3.00 -13.51 0.25
C GLN A 37 -3.24 -15.03 0.30
N LYS A 38 -4.00 -15.57 -0.63
CA LYS A 38 -4.31 -17.01 -0.65
C LYS A 38 -3.05 -17.85 -0.89
N GLU A 39 -2.22 -17.43 -1.83
CA GLU A 39 -0.95 -18.09 -2.12
C GLU A 39 0.01 -17.99 -0.94
N PHE A 40 0.10 -16.82 -0.34
CA PHE A 40 0.90 -16.58 0.86
C PHE A 40 0.46 -17.47 2.04
N VAL A 41 -0.85 -17.58 2.32
CA VAL A 41 -1.37 -18.48 3.37
C VAL A 41 -1.01 -19.93 3.05
N ASN A 42 -1.11 -20.36 1.79
CA ASN A 42 -0.69 -21.70 1.39
C ASN A 42 0.81 -21.93 1.65
N GLN A 43 1.68 -20.96 1.32
CA GLN A 43 3.11 -21.06 1.59
C GLN A 43 3.41 -21.20 3.08
N LEU A 44 2.71 -20.45 3.92
CA LEU A 44 2.84 -20.55 5.38
C LEU A 44 2.53 -21.95 5.91
N GLN A 45 1.53 -22.66 5.36
CA GLN A 45 1.14 -24.02 5.79
C GLN A 45 2.25 -25.06 5.61
N PHE A 46 3.21 -24.81 4.70
CA PHE A 46 4.35 -25.70 4.48
C PHE A 46 5.55 -25.37 5.37
N SER A 47 5.48 -24.33 6.18
CA SER A 47 6.59 -23.92 7.06
C SER A 47 6.87 -24.94 8.15
N LYS A 48 8.15 -25.25 8.35
CA LYS A 48 8.62 -26.27 9.29
C LYS A 48 9.05 -25.69 10.65
N SER A 49 9.22 -24.39 10.72
CA SER A 49 9.67 -23.70 11.93
C SER A 49 9.04 -22.31 12.09
N THR A 50 8.96 -21.83 13.33
CA THR A 50 8.49 -20.46 13.64
C THR A 50 9.40 -19.39 13.05
N ARG A 51 10.70 -19.68 12.90
CA ARG A 51 11.67 -18.77 12.26
C ARG A 51 11.38 -18.64 10.76
N GLU A 52 11.01 -19.74 10.10
CA GLU A 52 10.63 -19.72 8.69
C GLU A 52 9.33 -18.94 8.48
N ILE A 53 8.33 -19.12 9.35
CA ILE A 53 7.08 -18.36 9.35
C ILE A 53 7.38 -16.86 9.48
N ASP A 54 8.19 -16.47 10.47
CA ASP A 54 8.56 -15.07 10.70
C ASP A 54 9.29 -14.47 9.50
N HIS A 55 10.23 -15.22 8.90
CA HIS A 55 10.94 -14.80 7.70
C HIS A 55 10.01 -14.63 6.50
N LEU A 56 9.08 -15.56 6.27
CA LEU A 56 8.12 -15.46 5.17
C LEU A 56 7.21 -14.23 5.32
N ILE A 57 6.75 -13.93 6.54
CA ILE A 57 5.91 -12.76 6.81
C ILE A 57 6.71 -11.46 6.64
N SER A 58 7.89 -11.39 7.23
CA SER A 58 8.73 -10.19 7.20
C SER A 58 9.27 -9.86 5.80
N SER A 59 9.29 -10.85 4.89
CA SER A 59 9.67 -10.64 3.49
C SER A 59 8.56 -10.04 2.63
N GLN A 60 7.33 -9.91 3.16
CA GLN A 60 6.20 -9.37 2.41
C GLN A 60 6.08 -7.86 2.59
N ASP A 61 6.42 -7.08 1.60
CA ASP A 61 6.37 -5.61 1.64
C ASP A 61 4.95 -5.06 1.86
N TRP A 62 3.92 -5.80 1.41
CA TRP A 62 2.52 -5.41 1.53
C TRP A 62 1.94 -5.61 2.94
N ILE A 63 2.65 -6.30 3.83
CA ILE A 63 2.29 -6.41 5.24
C ILE A 63 2.76 -5.15 5.96
N LYS A 64 1.84 -4.46 6.65
CA LYS A 64 2.16 -3.28 7.43
C LYS A 64 2.77 -3.64 8.77
N ASP A 65 2.09 -4.54 9.49
CA ASP A 65 2.55 -5.13 10.75
C ASP A 65 1.88 -6.50 10.98
N TYR A 66 2.43 -7.27 11.91
CA TYR A 66 1.90 -8.58 12.26
C TYR A 66 2.22 -8.95 13.71
N SER A 67 1.48 -9.91 14.25
CA SER A 67 1.77 -10.55 15.52
C SER A 67 1.73 -12.07 15.40
N LEU A 68 2.64 -12.75 16.13
CA LEU A 68 2.71 -14.20 16.20
C LEU A 68 2.42 -14.65 17.62
N ARG A 69 1.53 -15.62 17.77
CA ARG A 69 1.28 -16.32 19.02
C ARG A 69 1.47 -17.81 18.83
N TYR A 70 2.46 -18.36 19.48
CA TYR A 70 2.82 -19.78 19.38
C TYR A 70 2.34 -20.56 20.60
N LYS A 71 1.70 -21.72 20.36
CA LYS A 71 1.33 -22.72 21.38
C LYS A 71 2.17 -23.98 21.23
N PRO A 72 3.31 -24.10 21.94
CA PRO A 72 4.32 -25.14 21.70
C PRO A 72 3.78 -26.56 21.84
N PHE A 73 2.99 -26.83 22.86
CA PHE A 73 2.46 -28.19 23.14
C PHE A 73 1.49 -28.69 22.06
N LYS A 74 0.77 -27.79 21.39
CA LYS A 74 -0.18 -28.11 20.33
C LYS A 74 0.41 -27.97 18.93
N LYS A 75 1.60 -27.38 18.80
CA LYS A 75 2.18 -26.95 17.53
C LYS A 75 1.25 -26.03 16.73
N GLU A 76 0.47 -25.21 17.39
CA GLU A 76 -0.40 -24.21 16.78
C GLU A 76 0.30 -22.86 16.73
N VAL A 77 0.16 -22.15 15.60
CA VAL A 77 0.62 -20.79 15.41
C VAL A 77 -0.58 -19.94 14.99
N PHE A 78 -0.82 -18.86 15.72
CA PHE A 78 -1.81 -17.85 15.39
C PHE A 78 -1.09 -16.62 14.88
N ILE A 79 -1.46 -16.19 13.69
CA ILE A 79 -0.85 -15.06 12.99
C ILE A 79 -1.95 -14.02 12.78
N SER A 80 -1.75 -12.81 13.31
CA SER A 80 -2.60 -11.67 13.03
C SER A 80 -1.84 -10.71 12.14
N ILE A 81 -2.39 -10.36 10.99
CA ILE A 81 -1.74 -9.55 9.95
C ILE A 81 -2.57 -8.31 9.67
N ARG A 82 -1.89 -7.16 9.59
CA ARG A 82 -2.45 -5.91 9.10
C ARG A 82 -1.80 -5.54 7.77
N ASN A 83 -2.62 -5.39 6.73
CA ASN A 83 -2.16 -5.11 5.38
C ASN A 83 -1.96 -3.61 5.15
N ARG A 84 -1.06 -3.24 4.22
CA ARG A 84 -0.95 -1.87 3.71
C ARG A 84 -2.11 -1.56 2.77
N LEU A 85 -2.53 -0.31 2.78
CA LEU A 85 -3.52 0.20 1.83
C LEU A 85 -2.80 1.09 0.80
N PRO A 86 -2.70 0.67 -0.46
CA PRO A 86 -2.12 1.50 -1.51
C PRO A 86 -3.00 2.72 -1.78
N ILE A 87 -2.38 3.91 -1.90
CA ILE A 87 -3.04 5.16 -2.25
C ILE A 87 -2.75 5.53 -3.70
N PHE A 88 -1.49 5.46 -4.11
CA PHE A 88 -1.08 5.79 -5.46
C PHE A 88 0.01 4.85 -5.98
N ILE A 89 0.16 4.84 -7.30
CA ILE A 89 1.25 4.18 -8.00
C ILE A 89 2.11 5.24 -8.70
N LEU A 90 3.43 5.21 -8.46
CA LEU A 90 4.40 6.07 -9.09
C LEU A 90 5.06 5.37 -10.29
N ASN A 91 5.00 5.99 -11.47
CA ASN A 91 5.59 5.54 -12.73
C ASN A 91 5.21 4.09 -13.11
N LYS A 92 4.02 3.62 -12.69
CA LYS A 92 3.52 2.24 -12.90
C LYS A 92 4.41 1.14 -12.27
N GLU A 93 5.29 1.50 -11.36
CA GLU A 93 6.29 0.59 -10.78
C GLU A 93 6.16 0.48 -9.27
N PHE A 94 6.02 1.62 -8.57
CA PHE A 94 6.08 1.68 -7.12
C PHE A 94 4.77 2.09 -6.50
N PHE A 95 4.32 1.33 -5.51
CA PHE A 95 3.11 1.59 -4.75
C PHE A 95 3.45 2.22 -3.41
N TYR A 96 2.61 3.14 -2.97
CA TYR A 96 2.82 3.88 -1.73
C TYR A 96 1.55 3.91 -0.89
N ASP A 97 1.73 3.73 0.44
CA ASP A 97 0.67 3.94 1.43
C ASP A 97 0.63 5.40 1.92
N LYS A 98 -0.29 5.70 2.84
CA LYS A 98 -0.46 7.06 3.41
C LYS A 98 0.72 7.53 4.27
N GLU A 99 1.56 6.61 4.74
CA GLU A 99 2.79 6.89 5.46
C GLU A 99 4.01 7.01 4.53
N LEU A 100 3.80 6.94 3.20
CA LEU A 100 4.84 6.96 2.16
C LEU A 100 5.78 5.75 2.19
N ASN A 101 5.36 4.65 2.78
CA ASN A 101 6.09 3.41 2.62
C ASN A 101 5.91 2.87 1.21
N LYS A 102 7.04 2.61 0.56
CA LYS A 102 7.10 1.97 -0.75
C LYS A 102 6.95 0.46 -0.60
N PHE A 103 6.16 -0.18 -1.45
CA PHE A 103 5.98 -1.63 -1.43
C PHE A 103 5.55 -2.18 -2.79
N SER A 104 5.70 -3.49 -2.94
CA SER A 104 5.21 -4.23 -4.09
C SER A 104 3.71 -4.48 -3.97
N PHE A 105 3.01 -4.55 -5.10
CA PHE A 105 1.58 -4.71 -5.13
C PHE A 105 1.14 -5.63 -6.28
N ASP A 106 0.11 -6.42 -6.07
CA ASP A 106 -0.38 -7.43 -7.02
C ASP A 106 -1.48 -6.94 -7.98
N GLY A 107 -1.74 -5.64 -8.01
CA GLY A 107 -2.76 -5.04 -8.87
C GLY A 107 -4.20 -5.35 -8.49
N SER A 108 -4.47 -5.78 -7.25
CA SER A 108 -5.81 -6.12 -6.77
C SER A 108 -6.75 -4.92 -6.74
N LYS A 109 -6.24 -3.70 -6.51
CA LYS A 109 -7.00 -2.46 -6.48
C LYS A 109 -6.84 -1.71 -7.79
N LYS A 110 -7.96 -1.37 -8.43
CA LYS A 110 -7.97 -0.67 -9.72
C LYS A 110 -8.04 0.85 -9.62
N ASP A 111 -8.65 1.36 -8.54
CA ASP A 111 -8.92 2.80 -8.34
C ASP A 111 -7.77 3.48 -7.58
N LEU A 112 -6.55 3.34 -8.07
CA LEU A 112 -5.38 4.03 -7.53
C LEU A 112 -5.10 5.31 -8.33
N ILE A 113 -4.62 6.33 -7.62
CA ILE A 113 -4.12 7.54 -8.25
C ILE A 113 -2.86 7.19 -9.04
N MET A 114 -2.87 7.49 -10.34
CA MET A 114 -1.72 7.28 -11.21
C MET A 114 -0.82 8.49 -11.13
N VAL A 115 0.44 8.31 -10.68
CA VAL A 115 1.42 9.39 -10.58
C VAL A 115 2.54 9.15 -11.58
N GLN A 116 2.86 10.15 -12.40
CA GLN A 116 3.88 10.02 -13.44
C GLN A 116 4.84 11.22 -13.43
N GLY A 117 6.08 10.96 -13.77
CA GLY A 117 7.11 11.98 -13.97
C GLY A 117 8.35 11.79 -13.10
N PRO A 118 9.36 12.66 -13.31
CA PRO A 118 10.60 12.67 -12.54
C PRO A 118 10.37 13.37 -11.18
N ILE A 119 9.82 12.63 -10.21
CA ILE A 119 9.46 13.13 -8.90
C ILE A 119 10.49 12.67 -7.88
N ASP A 120 11.22 13.61 -7.32
CA ASP A 120 12.27 13.36 -6.33
C ASP A 120 11.71 13.27 -4.90
N ASP A 121 10.71 14.11 -4.57
CA ASP A 121 10.06 14.09 -3.25
C ASP A 121 8.61 13.64 -3.34
N VAL A 122 8.35 12.41 -2.96
CA VAL A 122 6.99 11.83 -2.91
C VAL A 122 6.05 12.50 -1.90
N LYS A 123 6.59 13.30 -0.95
CA LYS A 123 5.77 14.07 -0.01
C LYS A 123 4.93 15.14 -0.70
N GLU A 124 5.43 15.69 -1.82
CA GLU A 124 4.68 16.66 -2.62
C GLU A 124 3.40 16.04 -3.22
N ILE A 125 3.43 14.75 -3.55
CA ILE A 125 2.25 14.01 -4.01
C ILE A 125 1.18 13.98 -2.92
N LEU A 126 1.55 13.59 -1.69
CA LEU A 126 0.59 13.58 -0.57
C LEU A 126 0.06 14.97 -0.23
N LYS A 127 0.90 16.00 -0.37
CA LYS A 127 0.51 17.39 -0.18
C LYS A 127 -0.60 17.80 -1.15
N LEU A 128 -0.44 17.46 -2.44
CA LEU A 128 -1.46 17.68 -3.48
C LEU A 128 -2.74 16.91 -3.19
N ILE A 129 -2.65 15.62 -2.95
CA ILE A 129 -3.81 14.77 -2.63
C ILE A 129 -4.57 15.39 -1.45
N LYS A 130 -3.87 15.73 -0.37
CA LYS A 130 -4.47 16.29 0.83
C LYS A 130 -5.16 17.62 0.59
N VAL A 131 -4.54 18.53 -0.18
CA VAL A 131 -5.10 19.85 -0.47
C VAL A 131 -6.36 19.74 -1.34
N ILE A 132 -6.36 18.85 -2.31
CA ILE A 132 -7.45 18.70 -3.28
C ILE A 132 -8.62 17.95 -2.65
N GLU A 133 -8.37 16.84 -1.94
CA GLU A 133 -9.43 15.99 -1.38
C GLU A 133 -9.99 16.52 -0.05
N SER A 134 -9.24 17.37 0.69
CA SER A 134 -9.73 17.94 1.95
C SER A 134 -10.75 19.06 1.76
N ASN A 135 -10.99 19.50 0.53
CA ASN A 135 -11.96 20.56 0.28
C ASN A 135 -13.39 20.00 0.38
N SER A 136 -14.14 20.49 1.37
CA SER A 136 -15.52 20.06 1.62
C SER A 136 -16.54 20.67 0.67
N SER A 137 -16.22 21.82 0.05
CA SER A 137 -17.14 22.57 -0.81
C SER A 137 -17.35 21.88 -2.17
N ILE A 138 -16.25 21.47 -2.81
CA ILE A 138 -16.30 20.70 -4.06
C ILE A 138 -15.41 19.49 -3.91
N GLN A 139 -15.98 18.28 -3.94
CA GLN A 139 -15.23 17.06 -3.89
C GLN A 139 -14.65 16.73 -5.27
N PHE A 140 -13.33 16.80 -5.38
CA PHE A 140 -12.57 16.32 -6.52
C PHE A 140 -12.07 14.91 -6.24
N LYS A 141 -12.35 13.96 -7.13
CA LYS A 141 -11.72 12.64 -7.09
C LYS A 141 -10.52 12.68 -8.03
N ILE A 142 -9.31 12.57 -7.49
CA ILE A 142 -8.08 12.58 -8.27
C ILE A 142 -7.97 11.26 -9.05
N GLU A 143 -7.67 11.35 -10.33
CA GLU A 143 -7.44 10.23 -11.23
C GLU A 143 -5.95 10.08 -11.54
N SER A 144 -5.28 11.18 -11.90
CA SER A 144 -3.83 11.19 -12.10
C SER A 144 -3.17 12.47 -11.60
N ILE A 145 -1.86 12.36 -11.32
CA ILE A 145 -0.94 13.45 -10.99
C ILE A 145 0.26 13.31 -11.91
N ASP A 146 0.50 14.33 -12.72
CA ASP A 146 1.61 14.33 -13.67
C ASP A 146 2.57 15.48 -13.32
N TYR A 147 3.87 15.17 -13.27
CA TYR A 147 4.91 16.17 -13.11
C TYR A 147 5.84 16.21 -14.32
N SER A 148 6.12 17.41 -14.81
CA SER A 148 7.14 17.63 -15.83
C SER A 148 7.98 18.86 -15.54
N TYR A 149 9.24 18.84 -15.98
CA TYR A 149 10.13 20.01 -15.83
C TYR A 149 9.65 21.27 -16.58
N VAL A 150 8.76 21.10 -17.57
CA VAL A 150 8.21 22.21 -18.35
C VAL A 150 7.00 22.83 -17.66
N ASN A 151 5.99 22.01 -17.38
CA ASN A 151 4.68 22.45 -16.88
C ASN A 151 4.58 22.46 -15.36
N GLY A 152 5.42 21.69 -14.66
CA GLY A 152 5.28 21.40 -13.24
C GLY A 152 4.18 20.35 -13.00
N TRP A 153 3.42 20.54 -11.94
CA TRP A 153 2.37 19.64 -11.47
C TRP A 153 1.03 19.91 -12.16
N ASP A 154 0.53 18.92 -12.84
CA ASP A 154 -0.83 18.84 -13.41
C ASP A 154 -1.59 17.71 -12.71
N VAL A 155 -2.80 17.99 -12.22
CA VAL A 155 -3.67 17.01 -11.55
C VAL A 155 -4.97 16.87 -12.31
N THR A 156 -5.23 15.67 -12.82
CA THR A 156 -6.49 15.34 -13.46
C THR A 156 -7.46 14.78 -12.43
N SER A 157 -8.64 15.34 -12.38
CA SER A 157 -9.73 14.87 -11.55
C SER A 157 -10.99 14.58 -12.37
N ASN A 158 -11.97 13.96 -11.75
CA ASN A 158 -13.29 13.71 -12.34
C ASN A 158 -14.05 14.98 -12.77
N LYS A 159 -13.59 16.17 -12.38
CA LYS A 159 -14.30 17.44 -12.65
C LYS A 159 -13.49 18.46 -13.43
N ALA A 160 -12.18 18.52 -13.19
CA ALA A 160 -11.31 19.52 -13.80
C ALA A 160 -9.86 19.05 -13.88
N LEU A 161 -9.12 19.65 -14.81
CA LEU A 161 -7.65 19.64 -14.80
C LEU A 161 -7.17 20.82 -13.94
N ILE A 162 -6.32 20.52 -12.94
CA ILE A 162 -5.79 21.53 -12.02
C ILE A 162 -4.28 21.66 -12.26
N ARG A 163 -3.79 22.86 -12.58
CA ARG A 163 -2.40 23.15 -12.91
C ARG A 163 -1.75 23.96 -11.81
N PHE A 164 -0.79 23.37 -11.08
CA PHE A 164 -0.11 24.06 -9.98
C PHE A 164 1.24 24.69 -10.40
N GLY A 165 1.87 24.20 -11.49
CA GLY A 165 3.19 24.65 -11.89
C GLY A 165 4.32 23.96 -11.12
N LYS A 166 5.53 24.52 -11.18
CA LYS A 166 6.75 23.84 -10.74
C LYS A 166 6.92 23.76 -9.23
N ASP A 167 6.42 24.72 -8.48
CA ASP A 167 6.49 24.77 -7.02
C ASP A 167 5.10 24.67 -6.39
N LEU A 168 5.02 24.03 -5.24
CA LEU A 168 3.80 23.90 -4.44
C LEU A 168 3.87 24.85 -3.22
N SER A 169 4.07 26.14 -3.50
CA SER A 169 4.10 27.16 -2.45
C SER A 169 2.75 27.30 -1.74
N GLU A 170 2.78 27.67 -0.46
CA GLU A 170 1.58 27.86 0.34
C GLU A 170 0.62 28.88 -0.31
N LYS A 171 1.16 29.93 -0.95
CA LYS A 171 0.35 30.91 -1.70
C LYS A 171 -0.47 30.23 -2.81
N ARG A 172 0.15 29.34 -3.61
CA ARG A 172 -0.57 28.64 -4.68
C ARG A 172 -1.63 27.68 -4.15
N LEU A 173 -1.31 26.95 -3.10
CA LEU A 173 -2.25 26.02 -2.49
C LEU A 173 -3.44 26.77 -1.88
N ASN A 174 -3.22 27.95 -1.29
CA ASN A 174 -4.28 28.80 -0.77
C ASN A 174 -5.10 29.41 -1.92
N ASN A 175 -4.47 29.92 -2.98
CA ASN A 175 -5.18 30.39 -4.16
C ASN A 175 -6.11 29.32 -4.76
N PHE A 176 -5.67 28.06 -4.78
CA PHE A 176 -6.53 26.96 -5.19
C PHE A 176 -7.73 26.78 -4.27
N LYS A 177 -7.51 26.75 -2.93
CA LYS A 177 -8.60 26.61 -1.95
C LYS A 177 -9.63 27.73 -2.06
N ASP A 178 -9.15 28.98 -2.15
CA ASP A 178 -10.02 30.16 -2.25
C ASP A 178 -10.82 30.12 -3.57
N THR A 179 -10.17 29.68 -4.67
CA THR A 179 -10.85 29.48 -5.95
C THR A 179 -11.94 28.43 -5.86
N VAL A 180 -11.68 27.30 -5.20
CA VAL A 180 -12.69 26.24 -5.05
C VAL A 180 -13.88 26.71 -4.24
N ASN A 181 -13.67 27.50 -3.19
CA ASN A 181 -14.75 28.12 -2.41
C ASN A 181 -15.59 29.08 -3.27
N TYR A 182 -14.95 29.96 -4.04
CA TYR A 182 -15.62 30.83 -5.00
C TYR A 182 -16.44 30.04 -6.05
N LEU A 183 -15.86 28.99 -6.62
CA LEU A 183 -16.55 28.13 -7.61
C LEU A 183 -17.78 27.43 -7.02
N PHE A 184 -17.72 27.08 -5.75
CA PHE A 184 -18.86 26.51 -5.02
C PHE A 184 -19.99 27.55 -4.88
N GLU A 185 -19.67 28.80 -4.50
CA GLU A 185 -20.63 29.88 -4.35
C GLU A 185 -21.38 30.20 -5.67
N ILE A 186 -20.63 30.21 -6.78
CA ILE A 186 -21.24 30.46 -8.12
C ILE A 186 -21.84 29.20 -8.77
N SER A 187 -21.75 28.04 -8.11
CA SER A 187 -22.24 26.73 -8.59
C SER A 187 -21.77 26.38 -10.00
N ARG A 188 -20.55 26.75 -10.37
CA ARG A 188 -20.01 26.55 -11.71
C ARG A 188 -18.57 26.03 -11.68
N ILE A 189 -18.34 24.83 -12.21
CA ILE A 189 -17.02 24.19 -12.23
C ILE A 189 -16.39 24.35 -13.62
N PRO A 190 -15.17 24.94 -13.73
CA PRO A 190 -14.45 25.03 -15.01
C PRO A 190 -13.83 23.69 -15.38
N SER A 191 -13.50 23.50 -16.66
CA SER A 191 -12.73 22.34 -17.14
C SER A 191 -11.24 22.42 -16.77
N ILE A 192 -10.69 23.65 -16.59
CA ILE A 192 -9.30 23.85 -16.15
C ILE A 192 -9.27 24.94 -15.07
N ILE A 193 -8.54 24.65 -13.98
CA ILE A 193 -8.19 25.58 -12.91
C ILE A 193 -6.65 25.74 -12.95
N ASP A 194 -6.18 26.90 -13.41
CA ASP A 194 -4.75 27.14 -13.58
C ASP A 194 -4.24 28.11 -12.52
N VAL A 195 -3.56 27.59 -11.49
CA VAL A 195 -3.00 28.33 -10.35
C VAL A 195 -1.51 28.67 -10.54
N ARG A 196 -0.97 28.50 -11.74
CA ARG A 196 0.45 28.82 -12.02
C ARG A 196 0.80 30.30 -11.95
N TYR A 197 -0.20 31.15 -12.10
CA TYR A 197 0.00 32.60 -12.10
C TYR A 197 0.29 33.14 -10.69
N LYS A 198 1.18 34.14 -10.62
CA LYS A 198 1.63 34.71 -9.36
C LYS A 198 0.49 35.43 -8.59
N ASP A 199 -0.37 36.12 -9.31
CA ASP A 199 -1.33 37.07 -8.73
C ASP A 199 -2.80 36.75 -9.08
N GLY A 200 -3.10 35.48 -9.40
CA GLY A 200 -4.43 35.05 -9.70
C GLY A 200 -4.55 33.62 -10.18
N VAL A 201 -5.77 33.22 -10.50
CA VAL A 201 -6.09 31.90 -11.04
C VAL A 201 -6.84 32.08 -12.34
N ALA A 202 -6.41 31.39 -13.40
CA ALA A 202 -7.12 31.38 -14.67
C ALA A 202 -8.11 30.21 -14.72
N LEU A 203 -9.33 30.49 -15.12
CA LEU A 203 -10.40 29.52 -15.23
C LEU A 203 -10.82 29.33 -16.70
N LYS A 204 -10.79 28.09 -17.20
CA LYS A 204 -11.29 27.78 -18.53
C LYS A 204 -12.57 26.96 -18.38
N TYR A 205 -13.65 27.50 -18.90
CA TYR A 205 -14.91 26.77 -19.00
C TYR A 205 -14.96 26.11 -20.39
N GLY A 206 -14.96 24.75 -20.38
CA GLY A 206 -15.13 23.97 -21.60
C GLY A 206 -16.55 24.11 -22.13
N LYS A 207 -16.71 23.86 -23.46
CA LYS A 207 -18.01 23.51 -24.01
C LYS A 207 -18.37 22.11 -23.58
#